data_e13f4ed7e42a2918da2971e8c23a3bd9
#
_entry.id   e13f4ed7e42a2918da2971e8c23a3bd9
#
_cell.length_a   1.000
_cell.length_b   1.000
_cell.length_c   1.000
_cell.angle_alpha   90.00
_cell.angle_beta   90.00
_cell.angle_gamma   90.00
#
_symmetry.space_group_name_H-M   'P 1'
#
loop_
_entity.id
_entity.type
_entity.pdbx_description
1 polymer ?
#
loop_
_entity_poly.entity_id
_entity_poly.type
_entity_poly.pdbx_seq_one_letter_code
_entity_poly.pdbx_strand_id
1 'polypeptide(L)'
;MNKRNILIILENKPGALARVVGLFHQRGYNIASLHVDAVEDVSQYSWLENNLSINLKPNEVSEMTISTTVSDTLLTQILRQINKLIDVLYAEEKK
;
A
#
# COMPACT_ATOMS: atom_id res chain seq x y z
N MET A 1 2.83 20.40 -7.57
CA MET A 1 2.87 18.99 -7.13
C MET A 1 3.60 18.89 -5.80
N ASN A 2 3.05 18.13 -4.88
CA ASN A 2 3.61 17.99 -3.54
C ASN A 2 4.03 16.56 -3.29
N LYS A 3 4.99 16.40 -2.37
CA LYS A 3 5.38 15.08 -1.90
C LYS A 3 4.24 14.49 -1.07
N ARG A 4 3.80 13.30 -1.43
CA ARG A 4 2.69 12.62 -0.76
C ARG A 4 3.15 11.26 -0.25
N ASN A 5 2.64 10.87 0.89
CA ASN A 5 2.95 9.58 1.50
C ASN A 5 1.72 8.68 1.38
N ILE A 6 1.95 7.46 0.91
CA ILE A 6 0.88 6.47 0.73
C ILE A 6 1.18 5.28 1.63
N LEU A 7 0.20 4.92 2.45
CA LEU A 7 0.26 3.72 3.28
C LEU A 7 -0.47 2.60 2.58
N ILE A 8 0.18 1.45 2.45
CA ILE A 8 -0.39 0.28 1.79
C ILE A 8 -0.23 -0.92 2.72
N ILE A 9 -1.33 -1.61 2.98
CA ILE A 9 -1.33 -2.88 3.70
C ILE A 9 -1.55 -3.97 2.66
N LEU A 10 -0.58 -4.87 2.54
CA LEU A 10 -0.62 -5.90 1.50
C LEU A 10 -0.22 -7.26 2.07
N GLU A 11 -0.59 -8.31 1.35
CA GLU A 11 -0.20 -9.66 1.74
C GLU A 11 1.31 -9.83 1.62
N ASN A 12 1.92 -10.45 2.64
CA ASN A 12 3.36 -10.68 2.67
C ASN A 12 3.67 -11.97 1.92
N LYS A 13 3.63 -11.91 0.60
CA LYS A 13 3.91 -13.06 -0.26
C LYS A 13 4.76 -12.65 -1.46
N PRO A 14 5.45 -13.62 -2.07
CA PRO A 14 6.30 -13.34 -3.23
C PRO A 14 5.54 -12.61 -4.34
N GLY A 15 6.15 -11.57 -4.88
CA GLY A 15 5.59 -10.80 -5.97
C GLY A 15 4.64 -9.67 -5.58
N ALA A 16 4.11 -9.66 -4.35
CA ALA A 16 3.18 -8.60 -3.93
C ALA A 16 3.83 -7.23 -3.99
N LEU A 17 5.02 -7.09 -3.42
CA LEU A 17 5.79 -5.86 -3.46
C LEU A 17 6.09 -5.45 -4.90
N ALA A 18 6.54 -6.41 -5.72
CA ALA A 18 6.90 -6.15 -7.11
C ALA A 18 5.71 -5.62 -7.92
N ARG A 19 4.50 -6.12 -7.65
CA ARG A 19 3.30 -5.65 -8.35
C ARG A 19 2.98 -4.20 -8.01
N VAL A 20 3.13 -3.80 -6.76
CA VAL A 20 2.90 -2.40 -6.36
C VAL A 20 3.96 -1.49 -7.00
N VAL A 21 5.23 -1.85 -6.87
CA VAL A 21 6.33 -1.06 -7.46
C VAL A 21 6.19 -1.01 -8.98
N GLY A 22 5.81 -2.13 -9.59
CA GLY A 22 5.60 -2.21 -11.03
C GLY A 22 4.50 -1.27 -11.52
N LEU A 23 3.44 -1.11 -10.74
CA LEU A 23 2.38 -0.17 -11.09
C LEU A 23 2.92 1.26 -11.20
N PHE A 24 3.72 1.70 -10.23
CA PHE A 24 4.35 3.01 -10.27
C PHE A 24 5.27 3.14 -11.49
N HIS A 25 6.06 2.12 -11.74
CA HIS A 25 7.00 2.12 -12.86
C HIS A 25 6.29 2.20 -14.21
N GLN A 26 5.25 1.39 -14.41
CA GLN A 26 4.49 1.36 -15.67
C GLN A 26 3.80 2.68 -15.98
N ARG A 27 3.39 3.40 -14.94
CA ARG A 27 2.68 4.68 -15.08
C ARG A 27 3.62 5.87 -15.10
N GLY A 28 4.93 5.66 -14.93
CA GLY A 28 5.90 6.73 -14.90
C GLY A 28 5.87 7.58 -13.63
N TYR A 29 5.28 7.06 -12.55
CA TYR A 29 5.27 7.78 -11.28
C TYR A 29 6.60 7.59 -10.58
N ASN A 30 7.14 8.68 -10.02
CA ASN A 30 8.42 8.64 -9.33
C ASN A 30 8.23 8.23 -7.87
N ILE A 31 9.02 7.25 -7.42
CA ILE A 31 9.07 6.84 -6.02
C ILE A 31 10.27 7.53 -5.39
N ALA A 32 10.00 8.47 -4.46
CA ALA A 32 11.06 9.19 -3.76
C ALA A 32 11.64 8.34 -2.61
N SER A 33 10.79 7.57 -1.94
CA SER A 33 11.23 6.66 -0.89
C SER A 33 10.24 5.52 -0.74
N LEU A 34 10.73 4.40 -0.20
CA LEU A 34 9.90 3.22 -0.01
C LEU A 34 10.39 2.46 1.22
N HIS A 35 9.48 2.15 2.12
CA HIS A 35 9.74 1.34 3.32
C HIS A 35 8.73 0.21 3.38
N VAL A 36 9.20 -1.00 3.65
CA VAL A 36 8.36 -2.19 3.77
C VAL A 36 8.78 -2.97 5.00
N ASP A 37 7.83 -3.29 5.86
CA ASP A 37 8.06 -4.10 7.03
C ASP A 37 6.94 -5.14 7.15
N ALA A 38 7.31 -6.37 7.53
CA ALA A 38 6.32 -7.36 7.91
C ALA A 38 5.67 -6.91 9.21
N VAL A 39 4.36 -7.08 9.33
CA VAL A 39 3.62 -6.68 10.52
C VAL A 39 3.61 -7.83 11.52
N GLU A 40 4.30 -7.66 12.65
CA GLU A 40 4.33 -8.66 13.70
C GLU A 40 3.10 -8.57 14.60
N ASP A 41 2.69 -7.34 14.95
CA ASP A 41 1.51 -7.11 15.78
C ASP A 41 0.35 -6.66 14.90
N VAL A 42 -0.54 -7.58 14.57
CA VAL A 42 -1.68 -7.30 13.71
C VAL A 42 -2.87 -6.69 14.46
N SER A 43 -2.79 -6.57 15.79
CA SER A 43 -3.89 -6.00 16.58
C SER A 43 -4.20 -4.56 16.18
N GLN A 44 -3.20 -3.81 15.72
CA GLN A 44 -3.40 -2.43 15.25
C GLN A 44 -4.27 -2.34 14.01
N TYR A 45 -4.51 -3.46 13.33
CA TYR A 45 -5.33 -3.53 12.12
C TYR A 45 -6.64 -4.29 12.34
N SER A 46 -7.11 -4.40 13.58
CA SER A 46 -8.37 -5.08 13.87
C SER A 46 -9.55 -4.47 13.11
N TRP A 47 -9.52 -3.14 12.90
CA TRP A 47 -10.53 -2.45 12.10
C TRP A 47 -10.57 -2.98 10.65
N LEU A 48 -9.42 -3.31 10.11
CA LEU A 48 -9.32 -3.83 8.74
C LEU A 48 -9.86 -5.25 8.66
N GLU A 49 -9.58 -6.09 9.66
CA GLU A 49 -10.14 -7.43 9.75
C GLU A 49 -11.67 -7.38 9.73
N ASN A 50 -12.24 -6.48 10.52
CA ASN A 50 -13.70 -6.34 10.61
C ASN A 50 -14.30 -5.87 9.28
N ASN A 51 -13.66 -4.90 8.62
CA ASN A 51 -14.17 -4.33 7.37
C ASN A 51 -14.10 -5.32 6.21
N LEU A 52 -13.07 -6.18 6.19
CA LEU A 52 -12.86 -7.13 5.10
C LEU A 52 -13.34 -8.54 5.43
N SER A 53 -13.80 -8.78 6.66
CA SER A 53 -14.23 -10.10 7.13
C SER A 53 -13.12 -11.15 6.95
N ILE A 54 -11.88 -10.77 7.30
CA ILE A 54 -10.72 -11.65 7.18
C ILE A 54 -10.01 -11.74 8.54
N ASN A 55 -9.13 -12.74 8.69
CA ASN A 55 -8.25 -12.86 9.83
C ASN A 55 -6.83 -12.50 9.40
N LEU A 56 -6.23 -11.53 10.11
CA LEU A 56 -4.85 -11.15 9.90
C LEU A 56 -3.97 -11.91 10.90
N LYS A 57 -2.90 -12.52 10.40
CA LYS A 57 -1.94 -13.24 11.22
C LYS A 57 -0.60 -12.53 11.21
N PRO A 58 0.17 -12.62 12.31
CA PRO A 58 1.51 -12.02 12.34
C PRO A 58 2.35 -12.49 11.15
N ASN A 59 3.07 -11.55 10.55
CA ASN A 59 4.00 -11.79 9.44
C ASN A 59 3.35 -12.28 8.13
N GLU A 60 2.02 -12.37 8.05
CA GLU A 60 1.32 -12.67 6.80
C GLU A 60 0.93 -11.42 6.03
N VAL A 61 1.07 -10.25 6.64
CA VAL A 61 0.86 -8.97 5.98
C VAL A 61 2.07 -8.07 6.16
N SER A 62 2.23 -7.15 5.22
CA SER A 62 3.29 -6.14 5.26
C SER A 62 2.67 -4.75 5.23
N GLU A 63 3.35 -3.82 5.87
CA GLU A 63 3.03 -2.40 5.81
C GLU A 63 4.06 -1.72 4.93
N MET A 64 3.59 -1.06 3.87
CA MET A 64 4.45 -0.35 2.93
C MET A 64 4.12 1.14 2.99
N THR A 65 5.15 1.97 3.04
CA THR A 65 4.99 3.41 2.90
C THR A 65 5.79 3.87 1.69
N ILE A 66 5.11 4.52 0.74
CA ILE A 66 5.72 5.07 -0.47
C ILE A 66 5.56 6.58 -0.44
N SER A 67 6.66 7.29 -0.71
CA SER A 67 6.61 8.73 -0.94
C SER A 67 6.76 9.00 -2.43
N THR A 68 5.85 9.81 -2.96
CA THR A 68 5.85 10.19 -4.38
C THR A 68 5.43 11.65 -4.51
N THR A 69 5.86 12.31 -5.58
CA THR A 69 5.49 13.71 -5.83
C THR A 69 4.48 13.76 -6.96
N VAL A 70 3.23 14.06 -6.61
CA VAL A 70 2.12 14.03 -7.57
C VAL A 70 1.08 15.08 -7.21
N SER A 71 0.20 15.40 -8.16
CA SER A 71 -0.97 16.25 -7.94
C SER A 71 -2.06 15.47 -7.21
N ASP A 72 -3.06 16.19 -6.69
CA ASP A 72 -4.22 15.57 -6.05
C ASP A 72 -4.95 14.61 -7.00
N THR A 73 -5.11 15.01 -8.25
CA THR A 73 -5.79 14.19 -9.25
C THR A 73 -5.04 12.88 -9.50
N LEU A 74 -3.72 12.95 -9.65
CA LEU A 74 -2.91 11.75 -9.84
C LEU A 74 -2.91 10.86 -8.62
N LEU A 75 -2.86 11.45 -7.42
CA LEU A 75 -2.92 10.68 -6.19
C LEU A 75 -4.21 9.85 -6.11
N THR A 76 -5.34 10.46 -6.44
CA THR A 76 -6.63 9.76 -6.46
C THR A 76 -6.60 8.57 -7.42
N GLN A 77 -6.02 8.76 -8.60
CA GLN A 77 -5.90 7.69 -9.59
C GLN A 77 -4.97 6.57 -9.09
N ILE A 78 -3.84 6.93 -8.49
CA ILE A 78 -2.88 5.96 -7.94
C ILE A 78 -3.55 5.10 -6.87
N LEU A 79 -4.23 5.73 -5.91
CA LEU A 79 -4.90 5.00 -4.84
C LEU A 79 -5.96 4.05 -5.39
N ARG A 80 -6.73 4.49 -6.38
CA ARG A 80 -7.73 3.64 -7.02
C ARG A 80 -7.10 2.42 -7.67
N GLN A 81 -5.98 2.61 -8.37
CA GLN A 81 -5.29 1.53 -9.05
C GLN A 81 -4.63 0.57 -8.07
N ILE A 82 -4.01 1.08 -7.01
CA ILE A 82 -3.40 0.24 -5.97
C ILE A 82 -4.46 -0.65 -5.32
N ASN A 83 -5.61 -0.07 -4.98
CA ASN A 83 -6.69 -0.82 -4.32
C ASN A 83 -7.30 -1.92 -5.21
N LYS A 84 -7.01 -1.92 -6.50
CA LYS A 84 -7.45 -2.99 -7.42
C LYS A 84 -6.48 -4.16 -7.50
N LEU A 85 -5.27 -4.01 -6.95
CA LEU A 85 -4.30 -5.10 -6.96
C LEU A 85 -4.73 -6.19 -5.99
N ILE A 86 -4.65 -7.44 -6.44
CA ILE A 86 -5.18 -8.59 -5.69
C ILE A 86 -4.50 -8.75 -4.31
N ASP A 87 -3.24 -8.38 -4.21
CA ASP A 87 -2.48 -8.55 -2.98
C ASP A 87 -2.67 -7.40 -1.98
N VAL A 88 -3.33 -6.33 -2.39
CA VAL A 88 -3.50 -5.14 -1.55
C VAL A 88 -4.79 -5.25 -0.76
N LEU A 89 -4.66 -5.16 0.57
CA LEU A 89 -5.82 -5.19 1.47
C LEU A 89 -6.36 -3.80 1.71
N TYR A 90 -5.50 -2.78 1.69
CA TYR A 90 -5.89 -1.41 1.99
C TYR A 90 -4.80 -0.45 1.53
N ALA A 91 -5.20 0.72 1.04
CA ALA A 91 -4.28 1.79 0.70
C ALA A 91 -4.95 3.15 0.92
N GLU A 92 -4.20 4.07 1.51
CA GLU A 92 -4.67 5.44 1.73
C GLU A 92 -3.51 6.42 1.71
N GLU A 93 -3.83 7.70 1.55
CA GLU A 93 -2.84 8.76 1.76
C GLU A 93 -2.62 8.93 3.26
N LYS A 94 -1.35 8.90 3.67
CA LYS A 94 -0.97 9.10 5.07
C LYS A 94 -0.62 10.57 5.25
N LYS A 95 -1.43 11.26 6.02
CA LYS A 95 -1.24 12.69 6.30
C LYS A 95 -0.50 12.93 7.59
#